data_4cc1f700d36181235a48c9f9ad71e5f4
#
_entry.id   4cc1f700d36181235a48c9f9ad71e5f4
#
_cell.length_a   1.000
_cell.length_b   1.000
_cell.length_c   1.000
_cell.angle_alpha   90.00
_cell.angle_beta   90.00
_cell.angle_gamma   90.00
#
_symmetry.space_group_name_H-M   'P 1'
#
loop_
_entity.id
_entity.type
_entity.pdbx_description
1 polymer ?
#
loop_
_entity_poly.entity_id
_entity_poly.type
_entity_poly.pdbx_seq_one_letter_code
_entity_poly.pdbx_strand_id
1 'polypeptide(L)'
;ALCQWVSSIRLMLAAGIGIVDALKSASNTVHSPLIAAAYKRAAPQIGGQLEVSEALASTGVFPDHVIQFWATGEKSGRLDEMLDRLAKFYEERWRHSLDQTVIWLPRIAYGLVAIFMVFQIFKAFNTYLNAYDTILGN
;
A
#
# COMPACT_ATOMS: atom_id res chain seq x y z
N ALA A 1 -0.94 -3.81 -5.71
CA ALA A 1 -1.50 -4.13 -7.03
C ALA A 1 -1.94 -2.87 -7.79
N LEU A 2 -2.87 -2.04 -7.25
CA LEU A 2 -3.35 -0.82 -7.92
C LEU A 2 -2.23 0.19 -8.21
N CYS A 3 -1.32 0.42 -7.27
CA CYS A 3 -0.18 1.31 -7.46
C CYS A 3 0.71 0.87 -8.64
N GLN A 4 1.03 -0.42 -8.71
CA GLN A 4 1.80 -0.98 -9.82
C GLN A 4 1.08 -0.84 -11.16
N TRP A 5 -0.24 -1.06 -11.16
CA TRP A 5 -1.07 -0.93 -12.35
C TRP A 5 -1.06 0.51 -12.88
N VAL A 6 -1.32 1.49 -12.01
CA VAL A 6 -1.28 2.92 -12.37
C VAL A 6 0.10 3.35 -12.84
N SER A 7 1.16 2.93 -12.15
CA SER A 7 2.54 3.26 -12.52
C SER A 7 2.94 2.66 -13.88
N SER A 8 2.52 1.43 -14.17
CA SER A 8 2.77 0.79 -15.46
C SER A 8 2.08 1.52 -16.60
N ILE A 9 0.80 1.91 -16.42
CA ILE A 9 0.06 2.68 -17.43
C ILE A 9 0.74 4.03 -17.67
N ARG A 10 1.09 4.76 -16.60
CA ARG A 10 1.79 6.04 -16.68
C ARG A 10 3.07 5.94 -17.52
N LEU A 11 3.91 4.95 -17.26
CA LEU A 11 5.15 4.73 -18.00
C LEU A 11 4.91 4.42 -19.48
N MET A 12 3.88 3.63 -19.79
CA MET A 12 3.52 3.30 -21.17
C MET A 12 2.98 4.51 -21.93
N LEU A 13 2.16 5.34 -21.29
CA LEU A 13 1.68 6.59 -21.88
C LEU A 13 2.82 7.59 -22.10
N ALA A 14 3.75 7.71 -21.14
CA ALA A 14 4.95 8.53 -21.30
C ALA A 14 5.86 8.05 -22.44
N ALA A 15 5.84 6.75 -22.76
CA ALA A 15 6.51 6.18 -23.91
C ALA A 15 5.72 6.34 -25.25
N GLY A 16 4.56 7.00 -25.22
CA GLY A 16 3.73 7.24 -26.41
C GLY A 16 2.83 6.05 -26.78
N ILE A 17 2.68 5.05 -25.92
CA ILE A 17 1.79 3.92 -26.14
C ILE A 17 0.33 4.38 -25.95
N GLY A 18 -0.55 3.98 -26.87
CA GLY A 18 -1.97 4.31 -26.78
C GLY A 18 -2.62 3.77 -25.48
N ILE A 19 -3.64 4.50 -24.97
CA ILE A 19 -4.28 4.22 -23.71
C ILE A 19 -4.85 2.80 -23.62
N VAL A 20 -5.46 2.29 -24.69
CA VAL A 20 -6.07 0.95 -24.75
C VAL A 20 -5.00 -0.14 -24.64
N ASP A 21 -3.89 0.03 -25.33
CA ASP A 21 -2.77 -0.91 -25.29
C ASP A 21 -2.03 -0.86 -23.95
N ALA A 22 -1.89 0.33 -23.38
CA ALA A 22 -1.32 0.53 -22.06
C ALA A 22 -2.16 -0.17 -20.98
N LEU A 23 -3.49 -0.02 -21.00
CA LEU A 23 -4.42 -0.69 -20.10
C LEU A 23 -4.34 -2.22 -20.23
N LYS A 24 -4.33 -2.73 -21.45
CA LYS A 24 -4.22 -4.16 -21.74
C LYS A 24 -2.92 -4.74 -21.18
N SER A 25 -1.82 -4.10 -21.47
CA SER A 25 -0.49 -4.53 -21.06
C SER A 25 -0.32 -4.46 -19.54
N ALA A 26 -0.74 -3.36 -18.91
CA ALA A 26 -0.69 -3.20 -17.47
C ALA A 26 -1.55 -4.24 -16.73
N SER A 27 -2.74 -4.54 -17.26
CA SER A 27 -3.63 -5.52 -16.64
C SER A 27 -3.10 -6.95 -16.73
N ASN A 28 -2.29 -7.26 -17.73
CA ASN A 28 -1.63 -8.55 -17.87
C ASN A 28 -0.35 -8.66 -17.03
N THR A 29 0.32 -7.55 -16.77
CA THR A 29 1.61 -7.50 -16.05
C THR A 29 1.40 -7.54 -14.55
N VAL A 30 0.33 -6.94 -14.05
CA VAL A 30 0.04 -6.89 -12.62
C VAL A 30 -0.54 -8.23 -12.16
N HIS A 31 0.14 -8.86 -11.19
CA HIS A 31 -0.27 -10.14 -10.59
C HIS A 31 -1.52 -9.99 -9.67
N SER A 32 -2.59 -9.43 -10.21
CA SER A 32 -3.86 -9.28 -9.51
C SER A 32 -5.00 -9.82 -10.37
N PRO A 33 -5.55 -10.98 -10.02
CA PRO A 33 -6.65 -11.59 -10.77
C PRO A 33 -7.89 -10.68 -10.80
N LEU A 34 -8.04 -9.83 -9.75
CA LEU A 34 -9.13 -8.89 -9.65
C LEU A 34 -9.05 -7.79 -10.71
N ILE A 35 -7.88 -7.20 -10.90
CA ILE A 35 -7.64 -6.14 -11.90
C ILE A 35 -7.74 -6.73 -13.31
N ALA A 36 -7.18 -7.91 -13.54
CA ALA A 36 -7.27 -8.59 -14.82
C ALA A 36 -8.73 -8.93 -15.20
N ALA A 37 -9.52 -9.41 -14.24
CA ALA A 37 -10.94 -9.67 -14.45
C ALA A 37 -11.76 -8.39 -14.70
N ALA A 38 -11.46 -7.31 -13.97
CA ALA A 38 -12.08 -6.01 -14.18
C ALA A 38 -11.80 -5.48 -15.59
N TYR A 39 -10.54 -5.53 -16.02
CA TYR A 39 -10.16 -5.12 -17.37
C TYR A 39 -10.90 -5.95 -18.45
N LYS A 40 -10.96 -7.28 -18.29
CA LYS A 40 -11.69 -8.14 -19.24
C LYS A 40 -13.17 -7.76 -19.39
N ARG A 41 -13.80 -7.30 -18.32
CA ARG A 41 -15.19 -6.81 -18.35
C ARG A 41 -15.32 -5.45 -19.01
N ALA A 42 -14.35 -4.55 -18.77
CA ALA A 42 -14.33 -3.20 -19.31
C ALA A 42 -13.87 -3.15 -20.79
N ALA A 43 -12.97 -4.06 -21.20
CA ALA A 43 -12.35 -4.04 -22.53
C ALA A 43 -13.32 -3.94 -23.72
N PRO A 44 -14.47 -4.67 -23.78
CA PRO A 44 -15.43 -4.54 -24.86
C PRO A 44 -16.08 -3.15 -24.92
N GLN A 45 -16.18 -2.47 -23.77
CA GLN A 45 -16.80 -1.14 -23.67
C GLN A 45 -15.81 -0.04 -24.03
N ILE A 46 -14.53 -0.20 -23.70
CA ILE A 46 -13.44 0.73 -24.02
C ILE A 46 -13.20 0.84 -25.53
N GLY A 47 -13.41 -0.22 -26.30
CA GLY A 47 -13.32 -0.21 -27.76
C GLY A 47 -14.55 0.38 -28.47
N GLY A 48 -15.59 0.74 -27.74
CA GLY A 48 -16.85 1.28 -28.26
C GLY A 48 -16.95 2.79 -28.09
N GLN A 49 -18.14 3.26 -27.69
CA GLN A 49 -18.44 4.69 -27.54
C GLN A 49 -18.28 5.22 -26.09
N LEU A 50 -17.94 4.36 -25.12
CA LEU A 50 -17.82 4.74 -23.72
C LEU A 50 -16.42 5.26 -23.42
N GLU A 51 -16.36 6.27 -22.56
CA GLU A 51 -15.09 6.75 -21.94
C GLU A 51 -14.48 5.63 -21.09
N VAL A 52 -13.16 5.58 -21.02
CA VAL A 52 -12.44 4.56 -20.22
C VAL A 52 -12.83 4.66 -18.75
N SER A 53 -13.01 5.87 -18.23
CA SER A 53 -13.47 6.11 -16.86
C SER A 53 -14.83 5.45 -16.56
N GLU A 54 -15.78 5.55 -17.47
CA GLU A 54 -17.11 4.92 -17.31
C GLU A 54 -17.04 3.40 -17.39
N ALA A 55 -16.25 2.88 -18.33
CA ALA A 55 -16.02 1.44 -18.46
C ALA A 55 -15.35 0.84 -17.20
N LEU A 56 -14.39 1.54 -16.62
CA LEU A 56 -13.73 1.14 -15.37
C LEU A 56 -14.68 1.25 -14.17
N ALA A 57 -15.50 2.31 -14.11
CA ALA A 57 -16.50 2.50 -13.06
C ALA A 57 -17.52 1.37 -13.01
N SER A 58 -17.97 0.90 -14.18
CA SER A 58 -18.96 -0.19 -14.30
C SER A 58 -18.48 -1.51 -13.68
N THR A 59 -17.18 -1.70 -13.54
CA THR A 59 -16.60 -2.92 -12.95
C THR A 59 -16.73 -2.99 -11.43
N GLY A 60 -16.89 -1.86 -10.74
CA GLY A 60 -16.98 -1.74 -9.28
C GLY A 60 -15.72 -2.15 -8.52
N VAL A 61 -14.60 -2.37 -9.20
CA VAL A 61 -13.32 -2.83 -8.61
C VAL A 61 -12.42 -1.66 -8.24
N PHE A 62 -12.54 -0.56 -8.97
CA PHE A 62 -11.69 0.61 -8.79
C PHE A 62 -12.32 1.60 -7.81
N PRO A 63 -11.55 2.15 -6.85
CA PRO A 63 -12.04 3.18 -5.95
C PRO A 63 -12.48 4.44 -6.69
N ASP A 64 -13.47 5.15 -6.15
CA ASP A 64 -14.06 6.35 -6.76
C ASP A 64 -13.04 7.43 -7.11
N HIS A 65 -12.03 7.63 -6.26
CA HIS A 65 -10.96 8.60 -6.53
C HIS A 65 -10.15 8.23 -7.79
N VAL A 66 -9.90 6.94 -8.05
CA VAL A 66 -9.22 6.50 -9.28
C VAL A 66 -10.06 6.86 -10.50
N ILE A 67 -11.35 6.55 -10.44
CA ILE A 67 -12.29 6.88 -11.53
C ILE A 67 -12.36 8.38 -11.78
N GLN A 68 -12.39 9.21 -10.72
CA GLN A 68 -12.40 10.66 -10.85
C GLN A 68 -11.12 11.21 -11.51
N PHE A 69 -9.94 10.70 -11.16
CA PHE A 69 -8.69 11.07 -11.83
C PHE A 69 -8.71 10.71 -13.32
N TRP A 70 -9.23 9.52 -13.66
CA TRP A 70 -9.39 9.09 -15.04
C TRP A 70 -10.36 9.98 -15.81
N ALA A 71 -11.57 10.20 -15.29
CA ALA A 71 -12.57 11.06 -15.91
C ALA A 71 -12.07 12.50 -16.14
N THR A 72 -11.34 13.05 -15.15
CA THR A 72 -10.74 14.38 -15.29
C THR A 72 -9.67 14.40 -16.35
N GLY A 73 -8.81 13.40 -16.40
CA GLY A 73 -7.75 13.25 -17.39
C GLY A 73 -8.29 13.10 -18.81
N GLU A 74 -9.34 12.30 -19.00
CA GLU A 74 -10.01 12.11 -20.30
C GLU A 74 -10.66 13.42 -20.79
N LYS A 75 -11.41 14.11 -19.95
CA LYS A 75 -12.08 15.37 -20.29
C LYS A 75 -11.11 16.52 -20.59
N SER A 76 -9.98 16.56 -19.88
CA SER A 76 -8.96 17.61 -20.09
C SER A 76 -7.95 17.27 -21.19
N GLY A 77 -7.93 16.04 -21.70
CA GLY A 77 -6.91 15.52 -22.61
C GLY A 77 -5.50 15.42 -21.98
N ARG A 78 -5.40 15.46 -20.64
CA ARG A 78 -4.14 15.45 -19.86
C ARG A 78 -4.08 14.25 -18.95
N LEU A 79 -4.32 13.09 -19.50
CA LEU A 79 -4.43 11.85 -18.75
C LEU A 79 -3.08 11.45 -18.12
N ASP A 80 -1.98 11.70 -18.81
CA ASP A 80 -0.61 11.49 -18.32
C ASP A 80 -0.32 12.25 -17.04
N GLU A 81 -0.70 13.53 -16.98
CA GLU A 81 -0.54 14.37 -15.79
C GLU A 81 -1.42 13.89 -14.63
N MET A 82 -2.67 13.49 -14.91
CA MET A 82 -3.57 12.99 -13.89
C MET A 82 -3.10 11.64 -13.31
N LEU A 83 -2.56 10.76 -14.14
CA LEU A 83 -1.98 9.50 -13.69
C LEU A 83 -0.68 9.69 -12.92
N ASP A 84 0.13 10.70 -13.25
CA ASP A 84 1.31 11.08 -12.48
C ASP A 84 0.91 11.54 -11.06
N ARG A 85 -0.11 12.38 -10.95
CA ARG A 85 -0.67 12.82 -9.66
C ARG A 85 -1.22 11.64 -8.84
N LEU A 86 -1.93 10.73 -9.49
CA LEU A 86 -2.47 9.54 -8.85
C LEU A 86 -1.36 8.59 -8.35
N ALA A 87 -0.30 8.41 -9.15
CA ALA A 87 0.86 7.60 -8.74
C ALA A 87 1.56 8.20 -7.52
N LYS A 88 1.80 9.52 -7.51
CA LYS A 88 2.37 10.24 -6.36
C LYS A 88 1.50 10.12 -5.11
N PHE A 89 0.19 10.25 -5.25
CA PHE A 89 -0.74 10.07 -4.13
C PHE A 89 -0.64 8.67 -3.49
N TYR A 90 -0.48 7.63 -4.30
CA TYR A 90 -0.28 6.27 -3.79
C TYR A 90 1.13 6.07 -3.19
N GLU A 91 2.18 6.68 -3.76
CA GLU A 91 3.53 6.63 -3.21
C GLU A 91 3.61 7.30 -1.83
N GLU A 92 3.00 8.46 -1.65
CA GLU A 92 2.97 9.17 -0.37
C GLU A 92 2.23 8.37 0.70
N ARG A 93 1.08 7.79 0.35
CA ARG A 93 0.34 6.93 1.28
C ARG A 93 1.13 5.68 1.69
N TRP A 94 1.85 5.09 0.76
CA TRP A 94 2.68 3.92 1.04
C TRP A 94 3.83 4.27 1.97
N ARG A 95 4.51 5.39 1.76
CA ARG A 95 5.59 5.87 2.63
C ARG A 95 5.08 6.15 4.06
N HIS A 96 3.96 6.81 4.19
CA HIS A 96 3.39 7.14 5.50
C HIS A 96 2.97 5.90 6.30
N SER A 97 2.52 4.85 5.64
CA SER A 97 2.18 3.57 6.27
C SER A 97 3.41 2.81 6.80
N LEU A 98 4.56 2.94 6.13
CA LEU A 98 5.81 2.30 6.58
C LEU A 98 6.45 3.06 7.74
N ASP A 99 6.40 4.40 7.75
CA ASP A 99 6.99 5.21 8.81
C ASP A 99 6.37 4.95 10.18
N GLN A 100 5.08 4.71 10.26
CA GLN A 100 4.42 4.37 11.53
C GLN A 100 4.87 3.02 12.09
N THR A 101 5.06 2.02 11.25
CA THR A 101 5.47 0.67 11.69
C THR A 101 6.91 0.64 12.17
N VAL A 102 7.79 1.40 11.54
CA VAL A 102 9.22 1.48 11.91
C VAL A 102 9.44 2.18 13.25
N ILE A 103 8.60 3.16 13.61
CA ILE A 103 8.71 3.91 14.87
C ILE A 103 8.28 3.07 16.08
N TRP A 104 7.34 2.14 15.92
CA TRP A 104 6.83 1.32 17.02
C TRP A 104 7.75 0.14 17.38
N LEU A 105 8.49 -0.40 16.42
CA LEU A 105 9.37 -1.56 16.61
C LEU A 105 10.45 -1.33 17.68
N PRO A 106 11.24 -0.24 17.64
CA PRO A 106 12.26 0.02 18.67
C PRO A 106 11.64 0.29 20.05
N ARG A 107 10.45 0.90 20.12
CA ARG A 107 9.77 1.13 21.41
C ARG A 107 9.36 -0.16 22.10
N ILE A 108 8.88 -1.14 21.36
CA ILE A 108 8.54 -2.46 21.90
C ILE A 108 9.81 -3.18 22.37
N ALA A 109 10.90 -3.10 21.61
CA ALA A 109 12.18 -3.71 21.99
C ALA A 109 12.73 -3.10 23.30
N TYR A 110 12.69 -1.77 23.47
CA TYR A 110 13.08 -1.11 24.72
C TYR A 110 12.18 -1.50 25.88
N GLY A 111 10.88 -1.63 25.66
CA GLY A 111 9.95 -2.10 26.70
C GLY A 111 10.25 -3.51 27.19
N LEU A 112 10.57 -4.43 26.29
CA LEU A 112 10.96 -5.81 26.65
C LEU A 112 12.26 -5.86 27.44
N VAL A 113 13.27 -5.08 27.06
CA VAL A 113 14.54 -5.01 27.77
C VAL A 113 14.32 -4.43 29.19
N ALA A 114 13.52 -3.39 29.33
CA ALA A 114 13.20 -2.79 30.63
C ALA A 114 12.50 -3.79 31.57
N ILE A 115 11.51 -4.52 31.06
CA ILE A 115 10.80 -5.58 31.82
C ILE A 115 11.78 -6.67 32.23
N PHE A 116 12.64 -7.10 31.35
CA PHE A 116 13.65 -8.12 31.64
C PHE A 116 14.64 -7.66 32.73
N MET A 117 15.09 -6.40 32.69
CA MET A 117 15.95 -5.82 33.72
C MET A 117 15.27 -5.77 35.08
N VAL A 118 14.02 -5.31 35.12
CA VAL A 118 13.24 -5.29 36.38
C VAL A 118 13.08 -6.70 36.95
N PHE A 119 12.80 -7.68 36.12
CA PHE A 119 12.68 -9.07 36.55
C PHE A 119 14.00 -9.62 37.13
N GLN A 120 15.13 -9.30 36.51
CA GLN A 120 16.47 -9.68 37.01
C GLN A 120 16.78 -9.03 38.37
N ILE A 121 16.46 -7.75 38.54
CA ILE A 121 16.65 -7.03 39.80
C ILE A 121 15.80 -7.67 40.91
N PHE A 122 14.55 -7.97 40.62
CA PHE A 122 13.65 -8.62 41.56
C PHE A 122 14.14 -10.03 42.01
N LYS A 123 14.65 -10.79 41.01
CA LYS A 123 15.24 -12.12 41.25
C LYS A 123 16.47 -12.04 42.15
N ALA A 124 17.38 -11.10 41.86
CA ALA A 124 18.58 -10.86 42.66
C ALA A 124 18.22 -10.45 44.07
N PHE A 125 17.26 -9.54 44.25
CA PHE A 125 16.80 -9.08 45.56
C PHE A 125 16.19 -10.21 46.40
N ASN A 126 15.37 -11.05 45.79
CA ASN A 126 14.78 -12.21 46.45
C ASN A 126 15.84 -13.24 46.87
N THR A 127 16.87 -13.43 46.06
CA THR A 127 18.00 -14.29 46.41
C THR A 127 18.80 -13.75 47.59
N TYR A 128 19.00 -12.41 47.66
CA TYR A 128 19.66 -11.75 48.80
C TYR A 128 18.86 -11.92 50.09
N LEU A 129 17.55 -11.69 50.08
CA LEU A 129 16.70 -11.87 51.26
C LEU A 129 16.72 -13.30 51.79
N ASN A 130 16.62 -14.30 50.92
CA ASN A 130 16.71 -15.70 51.30
C ASN A 130 18.07 -16.09 51.90
N ALA A 131 19.16 -15.47 51.41
CA ALA A 131 20.48 -15.68 51.98
C ALA A 131 20.62 -15.08 53.39
N TYR A 132 20.00 -13.91 53.65
CA TYR A 132 19.98 -13.30 54.97
C TYR A 132 19.15 -14.13 55.99
N ASP A 133 17.99 -14.65 55.58
CA ASP A 133 17.16 -15.51 56.43
C ASP A 133 17.90 -16.82 56.80
N THR A 134 18.70 -17.34 55.90
CA THR A 134 19.50 -18.56 56.17
C THR A 134 20.64 -18.31 57.14
N ILE A 135 21.21 -17.08 57.17
CA ILE A 135 22.33 -16.72 58.04
C ILE A 135 21.85 -16.32 59.45
N LEU A 136 20.66 -15.69 59.58
CA LEU A 136 20.12 -15.22 60.83
C LEU A 136 19.17 -16.25 61.52
N GLY A 137 18.76 -17.31 60.84
CA GLY A 137 17.84 -18.35 61.29
C GLY A 137 18.52 -19.55 61.98
N ASN A 138 19.81 -19.46 62.33
CA ASN A 138 20.52 -20.51 63.08
C ASN A 138 21.02 -19.99 64.45
#